data_3a169dad511870f1067aacc540448268
#
_entry.id   3a169dad511870f1067aacc540448268
#
_cell.length_a   1.000
_cell.length_b   1.000
_cell.length_c   1.000
_cell.angle_alpha   90.00
_cell.angle_beta   90.00
_cell.angle_gamma   90.00
#
_symmetry.space_group_name_H-M   'P 1'
#
loop_
_entity.id
_entity.type
_entity.pdbx_description
1 polymer ?
#
loop_
_entity_poly.entity_id
_entity_poly.type
_entity_poly.pdbx_seq_one_letter_code
_entity_poly.pdbx_strand_id
1 'polypeptide(L)'
;KFSHQELKQIIDIARDLEMWNEQSIIDIYPEHSQKKVIFTRLRKAYEDIRDKPNSYDNFELKNIPGEQKYTFTTKTKEGFGLGLCPVASEKTRCCNLLTLDAVESCGFDCSYCSIQSFYNQNTITFDSGFAQKLLNLNLDQNKTYHIGTGQSSDSLMWGNREGVLDALFSFARKNPNVILEFKTKSDNIKYFLENDVPNNILCTYSLNTQTIIDNEEHLTASLNKRVAAARKLADKGVKVGFHFHPIVEYENYLKEYKEVYDKLISEFDVGEVALVSFGTLTFIKPVIKQLRER
;
A
#
# COMPACT_ATOMS: atom_id res chain seq x y z
N LYS A 1 25.55 35.45 3.30
CA LYS A 1 25.70 34.04 3.61
C LYS A 1 24.34 33.40 3.94
N PHE A 2 24.10 32.20 3.52
CA PHE A 2 22.94 31.42 3.93
C PHE A 2 23.14 30.84 5.33
N SER A 3 22.07 30.73 6.10
CA SER A 3 22.07 29.99 7.36
C SER A 3 22.13 28.48 7.08
N HIS A 4 22.49 27.67 8.07
CA HIS A 4 22.50 26.22 7.95
C HIS A 4 21.15 25.64 7.52
N GLN A 5 20.05 26.19 8.04
CA GLN A 5 18.70 25.76 7.71
C GLN A 5 18.31 26.09 6.26
N GLU A 6 18.72 27.27 5.77
CA GLU A 6 18.50 27.66 4.38
C GLU A 6 19.33 26.81 3.41
N LEU A 7 20.60 26.53 3.75
CA LEU A 7 21.43 25.61 2.95
C LEU A 7 20.83 24.22 2.90
N LYS A 8 20.34 23.71 4.02
CA LYS A 8 19.67 22.41 4.04
C LYS A 8 18.46 22.39 3.12
N GLN A 9 17.61 23.42 3.12
CA GLN A 9 16.45 23.51 2.21
C GLN A 9 16.88 23.56 0.74
N ILE A 10 17.94 24.30 0.41
CA ILE A 10 18.49 24.37 -0.95
C ILE A 10 18.99 22.99 -1.40
N ILE A 11 19.67 22.28 -0.51
CA ILE A 11 20.18 20.92 -0.79
C ILE A 11 19.00 19.93 -0.98
N ASP A 12 17.97 20.03 -0.13
CA ASP A 12 16.78 19.18 -0.27
C ASP A 12 16.07 19.44 -1.62
N ILE A 13 15.91 20.72 -2.02
CA ILE A 13 15.37 21.10 -3.33
C ILE A 13 16.24 20.54 -4.48
N ALA A 14 17.55 20.71 -4.40
CA ALA A 14 18.47 20.23 -5.43
C ALA A 14 18.35 18.71 -5.63
N ARG A 15 18.31 17.97 -4.52
CA ARG A 15 18.15 16.51 -4.53
C ARG A 15 16.80 16.08 -5.12
N ASP A 16 15.71 16.73 -4.70
CA ASP A 16 14.38 16.41 -5.19
C ASP A 16 14.29 16.66 -6.72
N LEU A 17 14.84 17.78 -7.22
CA LEU A 17 14.89 18.08 -8.66
C LEU A 17 15.73 17.03 -9.44
N GLU A 18 16.84 16.61 -8.90
CA GLU A 18 17.67 15.57 -9.49
C GLU A 18 16.94 14.21 -9.52
N MET A 19 16.27 13.83 -8.41
CA MET A 19 15.47 12.61 -8.34
C MET A 19 14.32 12.60 -9.35
N TRP A 20 13.69 13.73 -9.58
CA TRP A 20 12.59 13.88 -10.53
C TRP A 20 13.05 14.02 -11.98
N ASN A 21 14.36 14.05 -12.23
CA ASN A 21 14.95 14.31 -13.54
C ASN A 21 14.51 15.64 -14.14
N GLU A 22 14.33 16.65 -13.30
CA GLU A 22 13.96 18.02 -13.65
C GLU A 22 15.20 18.86 -13.88
N GLN A 23 15.00 20.12 -14.28
CA GLN A 23 16.12 21.04 -14.51
C GLN A 23 16.98 21.22 -13.25
N SER A 24 18.29 21.36 -13.46
CA SER A 24 19.25 21.51 -12.35
C SER A 24 18.96 22.79 -11.54
N ILE A 25 19.20 22.72 -10.23
CA ILE A 25 19.14 23.91 -9.37
C ILE A 25 20.07 25.03 -9.84
N ILE A 26 21.17 24.70 -10.53
CA ILE A 26 22.12 25.68 -11.08
C ILE A 26 21.46 26.50 -12.19
N ASP A 27 20.60 25.88 -13.00
CA ASP A 27 19.90 26.55 -14.09
C ASP A 27 18.79 27.49 -13.59
N ILE A 28 18.23 27.19 -12.41
CA ILE A 28 17.24 28.02 -11.74
C ILE A 28 17.90 29.16 -10.96
N TYR A 29 19.14 28.97 -10.55
CA TYR A 29 19.87 29.88 -9.69
C TYR A 29 20.14 31.21 -10.37
N PRO A 30 19.62 32.35 -9.87
CA PRO A 30 19.84 33.64 -10.50
C PRO A 30 21.26 34.15 -10.18
N GLU A 31 22.04 34.41 -11.21
CA GLU A 31 23.34 35.06 -11.04
C GLU A 31 23.21 36.45 -10.38
N HIS A 32 24.19 36.83 -9.58
CA HIS A 32 24.33 38.14 -8.95
C HIS A 32 23.14 38.68 -8.16
N SER A 33 22.31 37.81 -7.63
CA SER A 33 21.11 38.22 -6.88
C SER A 33 21.33 38.22 -5.36
N GLN A 34 20.53 39.07 -4.67
CA GLN A 34 20.50 39.06 -3.23
C GLN A 34 19.96 37.71 -2.69
N LYS A 35 20.49 37.28 -1.55
CA LYS A 35 20.09 36.03 -0.87
C LYS A 35 18.58 35.77 -0.84
N LYS A 36 17.78 36.81 -0.49
CA LYS A 36 16.32 36.70 -0.41
C LYS A 36 15.70 36.40 -1.77
N VAL A 37 16.21 37.02 -2.82
CA VAL A 37 15.73 36.81 -4.20
C VAL A 37 16.04 35.39 -4.66
N ILE A 38 17.27 34.92 -4.39
CA ILE A 38 17.68 33.54 -4.72
C ILE A 38 16.74 32.53 -4.07
N PHE A 39 16.53 32.67 -2.76
CA PHE A 39 15.73 31.72 -1.99
C PHE A 39 14.25 31.72 -2.44
N THR A 40 13.68 32.90 -2.67
CA THR A 40 12.31 33.02 -3.18
C THR A 40 12.14 32.40 -4.57
N ARG A 41 13.11 32.62 -5.47
CA ARG A 41 13.09 32.06 -6.83
C ARG A 41 13.21 30.55 -6.83
N LEU A 42 14.16 30.01 -6.07
CA LEU A 42 14.34 28.55 -5.94
C LEU A 42 13.09 27.88 -5.38
N ARG A 43 12.52 28.45 -4.32
CA ARG A 43 11.27 27.91 -3.76
C ARG A 43 10.11 27.98 -4.74
N LYS A 44 9.94 29.11 -5.42
CA LYS A 44 8.85 29.23 -6.38
C LYS A 44 8.99 28.23 -7.53
N ALA A 45 10.17 28.12 -8.12
CA ALA A 45 10.41 27.16 -9.21
C ALA A 45 10.18 25.71 -8.74
N TYR A 46 10.64 25.37 -7.54
CA TYR A 46 10.40 24.06 -6.94
C TYR A 46 8.90 23.81 -6.70
N GLU A 47 8.18 24.78 -6.16
CA GLU A 47 6.73 24.70 -5.94
C GLU A 47 5.97 24.57 -7.26
N ASP A 48 6.34 25.35 -8.27
CA ASP A 48 5.74 25.29 -9.62
C ASP A 48 5.93 23.90 -10.28
N ILE A 49 7.09 23.27 -10.09
CA ILE A 49 7.36 21.92 -10.59
C ILE A 49 6.59 20.87 -9.79
N ARG A 50 6.66 20.95 -8.45
CA ARG A 50 6.01 20.01 -7.54
C ARG A 50 4.49 19.96 -7.71
N ASP A 51 3.89 21.13 -7.95
CA ASP A 51 2.44 21.31 -8.01
C ASP A 51 1.87 21.05 -9.43
N LYS A 52 2.72 20.73 -10.41
CA LYS A 52 2.25 20.27 -11.72
C LYS A 52 1.61 18.87 -11.57
N PRO A 53 0.46 18.62 -12.25
CA PRO A 53 -0.04 17.28 -12.40
C PRO A 53 1.02 16.38 -13.03
N ASN A 54 1.20 15.19 -12.49
CA ASN A 54 2.04 14.18 -13.12
C ASN A 54 1.40 13.76 -14.45
N SER A 55 2.22 13.47 -15.47
CA SER A 55 1.77 12.84 -16.70
C SER A 55 2.56 11.54 -16.91
N TYR A 56 1.84 10.50 -17.28
CA TYR A 56 2.44 9.22 -17.68
C TYR A 56 2.54 9.11 -19.21
N ASP A 57 2.14 10.15 -19.96
CA ASP A 57 2.27 10.19 -21.40
C ASP A 57 3.75 10.17 -21.80
N ASN A 58 4.13 9.20 -22.62
CA ASN A 58 5.52 8.96 -23.03
C ASN A 58 6.49 8.63 -21.87
N PHE A 59 5.96 8.21 -20.71
CA PHE A 59 6.78 7.72 -19.62
C PHE A 59 7.26 6.29 -19.93
N GLU A 60 8.56 6.12 -20.06
CA GLU A 60 9.19 4.80 -20.22
C GLU A 60 9.88 4.40 -18.92
N LEU A 61 9.44 3.31 -18.31
CA LEU A 61 10.14 2.69 -17.19
C LEU A 61 11.51 2.20 -17.67
N LYS A 62 12.57 2.84 -17.21
CA LYS A 62 13.95 2.47 -17.56
C LYS A 62 14.34 1.09 -17.04
N ASN A 63 13.74 0.64 -15.96
CA ASN A 63 14.00 -0.65 -15.32
C ASN A 63 12.67 -1.28 -14.88
N ILE A 64 12.02 -2.01 -15.78
CA ILE A 64 10.86 -2.83 -15.40
C ILE A 64 11.40 -3.99 -14.54
N PRO A 65 10.93 -4.17 -13.29
CA PRO A 65 11.33 -5.32 -12.49
C PRO A 65 10.98 -6.60 -13.24
N GLY A 66 12.01 -7.39 -13.57
CA GLY A 66 11.81 -8.73 -14.12
C GLY A 66 11.30 -9.70 -13.06
N GLU A 67 11.11 -10.98 -13.43
CA GLU A 67 10.80 -12.03 -12.46
C GLU A 67 11.78 -11.98 -11.28
N GLN A 68 11.26 -11.60 -10.11
CA GLN A 68 12.07 -11.57 -8.89
C GLN A 68 12.16 -12.97 -8.31
N LYS A 69 13.38 -13.40 -7.99
CA LYS A 69 13.61 -14.64 -7.24
C LYS A 69 13.55 -14.32 -5.74
N TYR A 70 12.56 -14.88 -5.07
CA TYR A 70 12.42 -14.72 -3.62
C TYR A 70 13.09 -15.86 -2.86
N THR A 71 13.77 -15.51 -1.79
CA THR A 71 14.23 -16.46 -0.78
C THR A 71 13.16 -16.52 0.32
N PHE A 72 12.63 -17.70 0.56
CA PHE A 72 11.65 -17.91 1.62
C PHE A 72 12.35 -18.42 2.88
N THR A 73 12.04 -17.79 4.01
CA THR A 73 12.56 -18.19 5.31
C THR A 73 11.45 -18.26 6.33
N THR A 74 11.65 -19.06 7.38
CA THR A 74 10.77 -19.11 8.54
C THR A 74 11.55 -18.67 9.77
N LYS A 75 10.94 -17.86 10.62
CA LYS A 75 11.54 -17.38 11.86
C LYS A 75 10.47 -17.28 12.95
N THR A 76 10.74 -17.77 14.13
CA THR A 76 9.89 -17.47 15.29
C THR A 76 10.13 -16.03 15.73
N LYS A 77 9.12 -15.19 15.62
CA LYS A 77 9.19 -13.80 16.08
C LYS A 77 8.98 -13.72 17.59
N GLU A 78 9.72 -12.84 18.25
CA GLU A 78 9.41 -12.44 19.61
C GLU A 78 8.17 -11.53 19.60
N GLY A 79 7.18 -11.85 20.41
CA GLY A 79 5.92 -11.13 20.47
C GLY A 79 4.90 -11.56 19.41
N PHE A 80 3.72 -10.98 19.48
CA PHE A 80 2.62 -11.21 18.56
C PHE A 80 2.50 -10.02 17.60
N GLY A 81 2.37 -10.31 16.32
CA GLY A 81 2.21 -9.28 15.29
C GLY A 81 0.83 -8.61 15.28
N LEU A 82 0.12 -8.56 16.43
CA LEU A 82 -1.11 -7.78 16.56
C LEU A 82 -0.74 -6.37 17.03
N GLY A 83 -0.95 -5.40 16.19
CA GLY A 83 -0.63 -4.00 16.48
C GLY A 83 -1.53 -3.04 15.74
N LEU A 84 -1.39 -1.76 16.03
CA LEU A 84 -2.02 -0.70 15.23
C LEU A 84 -1.27 -0.57 13.89
N CYS A 85 -2.02 -0.24 12.85
CA CYS A 85 -1.45 0.12 11.56
C CYS A 85 -0.35 1.20 11.76
N PRO A 86 0.85 1.03 11.17
CA PRO A 86 1.99 1.94 11.41
C PRO A 86 1.74 3.41 11.04
N VAL A 87 0.77 3.68 10.17
CA VAL A 87 0.36 5.06 9.82
C VAL A 87 -0.69 5.63 10.77
N ALA A 88 -1.22 4.80 11.69
CA ALA A 88 -2.17 5.26 12.70
C ALA A 88 -1.47 6.23 13.66
N SER A 89 -2.00 7.44 13.79
CA SER A 89 -1.54 8.44 14.73
C SER A 89 -2.67 9.41 15.07
N GLU A 90 -2.55 10.11 16.20
CA GLU A 90 -3.51 11.16 16.58
C GLU A 90 -3.63 12.29 15.54
N LYS A 91 -2.61 12.44 14.69
CA LYS A 91 -2.56 13.47 13.63
C LYS A 91 -3.08 12.96 12.28
N THR A 92 -3.37 11.68 12.14
CA THR A 92 -3.82 11.08 10.89
C THR A 92 -5.26 10.66 11.05
N ARG A 93 -6.14 11.12 10.16
CA ARG A 93 -7.49 10.56 10.04
C ARG A 93 -7.37 9.17 9.47
N CYS A 94 -7.38 8.16 10.31
CA CYS A 94 -7.20 6.76 9.97
C CYS A 94 -8.28 5.91 10.64
N CYS A 95 -8.55 4.74 10.09
CA CYS A 95 -9.46 3.76 10.67
C CYS A 95 -8.94 3.13 11.96
N ASN A 96 -7.68 3.40 12.35
CA ASN A 96 -7.01 2.80 13.52
C ASN A 96 -7.11 1.26 13.54
N LEU A 97 -7.01 0.66 12.36
CA LEU A 97 -7.17 -0.78 12.16
C LEU A 97 -6.12 -1.54 12.96
N LEU A 98 -6.56 -2.54 13.69
CA LEU A 98 -5.65 -3.57 14.23
C LEU A 98 -5.16 -4.44 13.07
N THR A 99 -3.90 -4.85 13.12
CA THR A 99 -3.30 -5.66 12.07
C THR A 99 -2.65 -6.92 12.60
N LEU A 100 -2.73 -8.00 11.84
CA LEU A 100 -2.06 -9.28 12.09
C LEU A 100 -1.02 -9.51 11.01
N ASP A 101 0.24 -9.62 11.39
CA ASP A 101 1.36 -9.85 10.49
C ASP A 101 1.97 -11.24 10.66
N ALA A 102 1.62 -12.14 9.74
CA ALA A 102 2.22 -13.47 9.61
C ALA A 102 3.49 -13.46 8.75
N VAL A 103 3.61 -12.49 7.85
CA VAL A 103 4.64 -12.45 6.81
C VAL A 103 5.29 -11.08 6.78
N GLU A 104 6.61 -11.05 6.73
CA GLU A 104 7.41 -9.85 6.52
C GLU A 104 7.94 -9.81 5.09
N SER A 105 8.00 -8.63 4.54
CA SER A 105 8.33 -8.32 3.16
C SER A 105 7.23 -8.68 2.16
N CYS A 106 7.18 -7.94 1.07
CA CYS A 106 6.18 -8.09 0.01
C CYS A 106 6.87 -8.43 -1.31
N GLY A 107 6.26 -9.27 -2.10
CA GLY A 107 6.76 -9.59 -3.44
C GLY A 107 6.31 -8.61 -4.52
N PHE A 108 5.43 -7.66 -4.18
CA PHE A 108 5.10 -6.57 -5.07
C PHE A 108 6.11 -5.43 -4.93
N ASP A 109 6.28 -4.68 -6.02
CA ASP A 109 7.20 -3.55 -6.09
C ASP A 109 6.43 -2.25 -6.40
N CYS A 110 5.55 -1.87 -5.46
CA CYS A 110 4.82 -0.61 -5.57
C CYS A 110 5.74 0.56 -5.20
N SER A 111 5.94 1.53 -6.10
CA SER A 111 6.87 2.66 -5.93
C SER A 111 6.62 3.46 -4.64
N TYR A 112 5.36 3.63 -4.26
CA TYR A 112 4.93 4.38 -3.08
C TYR A 112 4.86 3.55 -1.80
N CYS A 113 5.32 2.29 -1.79
CA CYS A 113 5.13 1.40 -0.66
C CYS A 113 6.20 1.61 0.43
N SER A 114 5.77 1.92 1.65
CA SER A 114 6.67 2.06 2.80
C SER A 114 7.32 0.75 3.26
N ILE A 115 6.75 -0.40 2.91
CA ILE A 115 7.29 -1.73 3.25
C ILE A 115 8.73 -1.87 2.74
N GLN A 116 9.00 -1.38 1.54
CA GLN A 116 10.33 -1.41 0.91
C GLN A 116 11.41 -0.71 1.73
N SER A 117 11.01 0.21 2.62
CA SER A 117 11.95 0.94 3.49
C SER A 117 12.31 0.17 4.76
N PHE A 118 11.57 -0.88 5.11
CA PHE A 118 11.77 -1.61 6.36
C PHE A 118 12.30 -3.02 6.19
N TYR A 119 12.12 -3.62 5.02
CA TYR A 119 12.46 -5.02 4.78
C TYR A 119 13.34 -5.20 3.54
N ASN A 120 14.10 -6.29 3.52
CA ASN A 120 14.82 -6.72 2.34
C ASN A 120 13.81 -7.34 1.35
N GLN A 121 13.62 -6.73 0.21
CA GLN A 121 12.64 -7.12 -0.81
C GLN A 121 12.79 -8.56 -1.32
N ASN A 122 14.00 -9.12 -1.31
CA ASN A 122 14.25 -10.45 -1.85
C ASN A 122 14.08 -11.59 -0.83
N THR A 123 13.85 -11.27 0.44
CA THR A 123 13.67 -12.27 1.50
C THR A 123 12.29 -12.14 2.12
N ILE A 124 11.46 -13.14 1.94
CA ILE A 124 10.12 -13.24 2.51
C ILE A 124 10.20 -14.12 3.75
N THR A 125 9.88 -13.56 4.90
CA THR A 125 9.99 -14.25 6.19
C THR A 125 8.62 -14.54 6.78
N PHE A 126 8.33 -15.82 7.02
CA PHE A 126 7.10 -16.29 7.68
C PHE A 126 7.34 -16.48 9.17
N ASP A 127 6.36 -16.10 10.00
CA ASP A 127 6.39 -16.37 11.44
C ASP A 127 5.95 -17.81 11.70
N SER A 128 6.91 -18.69 12.01
CA SER A 128 6.64 -20.10 12.32
C SER A 128 5.76 -20.31 13.57
N GLY A 129 5.69 -19.32 14.45
CA GLY A 129 4.85 -19.35 15.66
C GLY A 129 3.45 -18.76 15.46
N PHE A 130 3.11 -18.27 14.27
CA PHE A 130 1.90 -17.48 14.02
C PHE A 130 0.61 -18.19 14.41
N ALA A 131 0.42 -19.43 13.96
CA ALA A 131 -0.77 -20.23 14.28
C ALA A 131 -0.96 -20.41 15.80
N GLN A 132 0.12 -20.74 16.52
CA GLN A 132 0.08 -20.92 17.98
C GLN A 132 -0.23 -19.60 18.71
N LYS A 133 0.29 -18.49 18.22
CA LYS A 133 0.01 -17.16 18.77
C LYS A 133 -1.45 -16.77 18.60
N LEU A 134 -2.07 -17.06 17.43
CA LEU A 134 -3.49 -16.88 17.19
C LEU A 134 -4.37 -17.72 18.12
N LEU A 135 -4.00 -18.98 18.36
CA LEU A 135 -4.72 -19.86 19.27
C LEU A 135 -4.74 -19.32 20.71
N ASN A 136 -3.66 -18.68 21.13
CA ASN A 136 -3.48 -18.13 22.48
C ASN A 136 -3.99 -16.70 22.62
N LEU A 137 -4.44 -16.07 21.54
CA LEU A 137 -4.96 -14.70 21.56
C LEU A 137 -6.33 -14.67 22.25
N ASN A 138 -6.40 -13.98 23.39
CA ASN A 138 -7.64 -13.73 24.10
C ASN A 138 -8.21 -12.37 23.73
N LEU A 139 -9.38 -12.37 23.12
CA LEU A 139 -10.15 -11.17 22.81
C LEU A 139 -11.36 -11.07 23.74
N ASP A 140 -11.72 -9.85 24.11
CA ASP A 140 -12.95 -9.58 24.86
C ASP A 140 -14.17 -9.89 23.96
N GLN A 141 -14.89 -10.94 24.31
CA GLN A 141 -16.04 -11.42 23.51
C GLN A 141 -17.20 -10.43 23.46
N ASN A 142 -17.22 -9.42 24.34
CA ASN A 142 -18.25 -8.36 24.34
C ASN A 142 -17.91 -7.19 23.41
N LYS A 143 -16.75 -7.24 22.73
CA LYS A 143 -16.31 -6.22 21.80
C LYS A 143 -16.24 -6.76 20.38
N THR A 144 -16.63 -5.95 19.43
CA THR A 144 -16.39 -6.22 18.01
C THR A 144 -15.02 -5.68 17.62
N TYR A 145 -14.26 -6.49 16.92
CA TYR A 145 -12.95 -6.12 16.40
C TYR A 145 -12.95 -6.12 14.88
N HIS A 146 -12.33 -5.12 14.29
CA HIS A 146 -11.96 -5.14 12.88
C HIS A 146 -10.44 -5.29 12.80
N ILE A 147 -9.99 -6.39 12.22
CA ILE A 147 -8.57 -6.76 12.17
C ILE A 147 -8.19 -7.00 10.70
N GLY A 148 -7.20 -6.26 10.21
CA GLY A 148 -6.64 -6.43 8.88
C GLY A 148 -5.44 -7.37 8.87
N THR A 149 -5.18 -7.99 7.75
CA THR A 149 -3.99 -8.80 7.49
C THR A 149 -3.13 -8.18 6.41
N GLY A 150 -1.89 -8.64 6.27
CA GLY A 150 -1.00 -8.21 5.19
C GLY A 150 -0.45 -6.79 5.33
N GLN A 151 -0.25 -6.30 6.54
CA GLN A 151 0.33 -4.98 6.77
C GLN A 151 1.80 -4.90 6.33
N SER A 152 2.57 -5.95 6.56
CA SER A 152 3.99 -6.06 6.19
C SER A 152 4.21 -6.87 4.90
N SER A 153 3.11 -7.29 4.23
CA SER A 153 3.10 -8.03 2.97
C SER A 153 1.75 -7.84 2.28
N ASP A 154 1.43 -8.66 1.29
CA ASP A 154 0.09 -8.79 0.73
C ASP A 154 -0.61 -10.00 1.33
N SER A 155 -1.90 -9.89 1.63
CA SER A 155 -2.64 -10.95 2.35
C SER A 155 -2.80 -12.24 1.56
N LEU A 156 -2.81 -12.20 0.23
CA LEU A 156 -3.15 -13.34 -0.60
C LEU A 156 -2.06 -13.80 -1.57
N MET A 157 -1.06 -12.95 -1.87
CA MET A 157 -0.09 -13.26 -2.92
C MET A 157 0.66 -14.59 -2.69
N TRP A 158 0.90 -14.97 -1.45
CA TRP A 158 1.63 -16.18 -1.09
C TRP A 158 0.74 -17.42 -0.94
N GLY A 159 -0.60 -17.26 -1.09
CA GLY A 159 -1.57 -18.33 -0.85
C GLY A 159 -1.47 -18.86 0.59
N ASN A 160 -1.70 -20.17 0.73
CA ASN A 160 -1.62 -20.82 2.05
C ASN A 160 -0.20 -21.32 2.40
N ARG A 161 0.84 -20.61 1.98
CA ARG A 161 2.21 -20.99 2.36
C ARG A 161 2.37 -20.94 3.88
N GLU A 162 3.07 -21.92 4.44
CA GLU A 162 3.28 -22.11 5.88
C GLU A 162 1.98 -22.19 6.71
N GLY A 163 0.83 -22.51 6.07
CA GLY A 163 -0.46 -22.66 6.74
C GLY A 163 -1.06 -21.34 7.27
N VAL A 164 -0.63 -20.21 6.74
CA VAL A 164 -1.08 -18.88 7.23
C VAL A 164 -2.58 -18.70 7.06
N LEU A 165 -3.13 -19.06 5.89
CA LEU A 165 -4.58 -18.93 5.65
C LEU A 165 -5.39 -19.93 6.47
N ASP A 166 -4.88 -21.16 6.69
CA ASP A 166 -5.52 -22.13 7.60
C ASP A 166 -5.65 -21.56 9.02
N ALA A 167 -4.56 -20.96 9.52
CA ALA A 167 -4.55 -20.36 10.85
C ALA A 167 -5.52 -19.17 10.96
N LEU A 168 -5.56 -18.30 9.95
CA LEU A 168 -6.44 -17.13 9.91
C LEU A 168 -7.92 -17.54 9.79
N PHE A 169 -8.26 -18.53 8.96
CA PHE A 169 -9.63 -19.04 8.84
C PHE A 169 -10.09 -19.72 10.14
N SER A 170 -9.21 -20.49 10.78
CA SER A 170 -9.48 -21.10 12.09
C SER A 170 -9.69 -20.04 13.17
N PHE A 171 -8.89 -18.97 13.17
CA PHE A 171 -9.04 -17.83 14.05
C PHE A 171 -10.38 -17.10 13.84
N ALA A 172 -10.78 -16.86 12.59
CA ALA A 172 -12.06 -16.24 12.28
C ALA A 172 -13.25 -17.09 12.78
N ARG A 173 -13.22 -18.41 12.58
CA ARG A 173 -14.25 -19.32 13.08
C ARG A 173 -14.36 -19.32 14.61
N LYS A 174 -13.23 -19.26 15.31
CA LYS A 174 -13.18 -19.22 16.77
C LYS A 174 -13.69 -17.89 17.35
N ASN A 175 -13.58 -16.80 16.61
CA ASN A 175 -13.86 -15.46 17.08
C ASN A 175 -14.91 -14.76 16.20
N PRO A 176 -16.22 -15.09 16.36
CA PRO A 176 -17.28 -14.52 15.52
C PRO A 176 -17.49 -13.02 15.73
N ASN A 177 -16.93 -12.45 16.79
CA ASN A 177 -16.90 -11.02 17.10
C ASN A 177 -15.75 -10.28 16.42
N VAL A 178 -14.95 -10.96 15.58
CA VAL A 178 -13.89 -10.37 14.77
C VAL A 178 -14.38 -10.27 13.31
N ILE A 179 -14.27 -9.12 12.70
CA ILE A 179 -14.28 -8.95 11.24
C ILE A 179 -12.83 -9.06 10.81
N LEU A 180 -12.48 -10.13 10.09
CA LEU A 180 -11.12 -10.37 9.63
C LEU A 180 -11.00 -9.96 8.16
N GLU A 181 -10.22 -8.91 7.91
CA GLU A 181 -10.03 -8.32 6.59
C GLU A 181 -8.75 -8.81 5.93
N PHE A 182 -8.88 -9.34 4.71
CA PHE A 182 -7.77 -9.68 3.82
C PHE A 182 -7.63 -8.63 2.74
N LYS A 183 -6.62 -7.76 2.88
CA LYS A 183 -6.35 -6.69 1.92
C LYS A 183 -5.30 -7.13 0.90
N THR A 184 -5.62 -7.02 -0.40
CA THR A 184 -4.75 -7.55 -1.46
C THR A 184 -4.70 -6.69 -2.72
N LYS A 185 -3.61 -6.82 -3.48
CA LYS A 185 -3.43 -6.42 -4.87
C LYS A 185 -3.23 -7.65 -5.79
N SER A 186 -3.41 -8.85 -5.24
CA SER A 186 -3.28 -10.13 -5.94
C SER A 186 -4.63 -10.60 -6.50
N ASP A 187 -4.60 -11.41 -7.54
CA ASP A 187 -5.72 -12.21 -8.04
C ASP A 187 -5.69 -13.67 -7.53
N ASN A 188 -4.77 -14.01 -6.62
CA ASN A 188 -4.62 -15.34 -6.05
C ASN A 188 -5.67 -15.62 -4.98
N ILE A 189 -6.86 -16.00 -5.43
CA ILE A 189 -8.00 -16.36 -4.57
C ILE A 189 -8.25 -17.86 -4.47
N LYS A 190 -7.31 -18.68 -4.96
CA LYS A 190 -7.49 -20.15 -5.06
C LYS A 190 -7.92 -20.74 -3.72
N TYR A 191 -7.25 -20.38 -2.63
CA TYR A 191 -7.56 -20.90 -1.30
C TYR A 191 -9.00 -20.59 -0.87
N PHE A 192 -9.47 -19.37 -1.14
CA PHE A 192 -10.86 -18.95 -0.84
C PHE A 192 -11.89 -19.73 -1.66
N LEU A 193 -11.57 -20.06 -2.93
CA LEU A 193 -12.48 -20.80 -3.78
C LEU A 193 -12.59 -22.29 -3.39
N GLU A 194 -11.49 -22.86 -2.90
CA GLU A 194 -11.39 -24.29 -2.56
C GLU A 194 -11.84 -24.59 -1.12
N ASN A 195 -11.99 -23.60 -0.26
CA ASN A 195 -12.33 -23.80 1.15
C ASN A 195 -13.64 -23.10 1.54
N ASP A 196 -14.23 -23.58 2.65
CA ASP A 196 -15.37 -22.91 3.29
C ASP A 196 -14.89 -21.64 3.99
N VAL A 197 -15.40 -20.49 3.57
CA VAL A 197 -14.98 -19.18 4.07
C VAL A 197 -15.87 -18.76 5.23
N PRO A 198 -15.32 -18.46 6.42
CA PRO A 198 -16.09 -17.94 7.54
C PRO A 198 -16.84 -16.64 7.20
N ASN A 199 -18.08 -16.51 7.67
CA ASN A 199 -18.96 -15.37 7.35
C ASN A 199 -18.45 -14.00 7.85
N ASN A 200 -17.51 -14.01 8.79
CA ASN A 200 -16.86 -12.82 9.35
C ASN A 200 -15.53 -12.48 8.66
N ILE A 201 -15.27 -13.08 7.51
CA ILE A 201 -14.15 -12.73 6.64
C ILE A 201 -14.61 -11.72 5.59
N LEU A 202 -13.81 -10.69 5.41
CA LEU A 202 -13.93 -9.65 4.41
C LEU A 202 -12.69 -9.68 3.51
N CYS A 203 -12.87 -9.79 2.20
CA CYS A 203 -11.77 -9.68 1.24
C CYS A 203 -11.81 -8.32 0.56
N THR A 204 -10.76 -7.51 0.75
CA THR A 204 -10.70 -6.16 0.19
C THR A 204 -9.59 -6.03 -0.84
N TYR A 205 -9.91 -5.35 -1.91
CA TYR A 205 -8.97 -5.10 -3.01
C TYR A 205 -8.50 -3.66 -2.99
N SER A 206 -7.19 -3.48 -2.96
CA SER A 206 -6.62 -2.17 -3.28
C SER A 206 -6.80 -1.95 -4.77
N LEU A 207 -7.52 -0.89 -5.13
CA LEU A 207 -7.77 -0.51 -6.52
C LEU A 207 -7.08 0.81 -6.85
N ASN A 208 -6.73 0.92 -8.10
CA ASN A 208 -6.23 2.13 -8.72
C ASN A 208 -6.63 2.14 -10.19
N THR A 209 -6.40 3.23 -10.89
CA THR A 209 -6.54 3.24 -12.36
C THR A 209 -5.51 2.31 -12.98
N GLN A 210 -5.77 1.81 -14.19
CA GLN A 210 -4.79 0.92 -14.86
C GLN A 210 -3.47 1.67 -15.12
N THR A 211 -3.53 2.96 -15.43
CA THR A 211 -2.35 3.83 -15.57
C THR A 211 -1.45 3.79 -14.33
N ILE A 212 -2.04 3.93 -13.13
CA ILE A 212 -1.25 3.87 -11.89
C ILE A 212 -0.77 2.44 -11.61
N ILE A 213 -1.56 1.42 -11.92
CA ILE A 213 -1.14 0.03 -11.73
C ILE A 213 0.08 -0.28 -12.59
N ASP A 214 0.07 0.13 -13.86
CA ASP A 214 1.15 -0.16 -14.80
C ASP A 214 2.44 0.59 -14.47
N ASN A 215 2.34 1.81 -13.93
CA ASN A 215 3.48 2.68 -13.71
C ASN A 215 4.01 2.66 -12.26
N GLU A 216 3.17 2.33 -11.28
CA GLU A 216 3.50 2.49 -9.86
C GLU A 216 3.29 1.22 -9.02
N GLU A 217 2.49 0.25 -9.50
CA GLU A 217 2.17 -0.97 -8.74
C GLU A 217 2.73 -2.23 -9.41
N HIS A 218 4.05 -2.27 -9.61
CA HIS A 218 4.71 -3.34 -10.34
C HIS A 218 4.50 -4.72 -9.69
N LEU A 219 4.44 -5.75 -10.52
CA LEU A 219 4.25 -7.16 -10.15
C LEU A 219 2.89 -7.47 -9.50
N THR A 220 1.97 -6.51 -9.46
CA THR A 220 0.61 -6.72 -8.95
C THR A 220 -0.34 -7.19 -10.04
N ALA A 221 -1.53 -7.67 -9.67
CA ALA A 221 -2.56 -7.99 -10.64
C ALA A 221 -3.11 -6.71 -11.29
N SER A 222 -3.48 -6.75 -12.58
CA SER A 222 -4.15 -5.66 -13.27
C SER A 222 -5.50 -5.33 -12.64
N LEU A 223 -6.04 -4.14 -12.89
CA LEU A 223 -7.36 -3.72 -12.41
C LEU A 223 -8.43 -4.78 -12.74
N ASN A 224 -8.49 -5.22 -13.98
CA ASN A 224 -9.48 -6.21 -14.42
C ASN A 224 -9.35 -7.54 -13.69
N LYS A 225 -8.14 -8.01 -13.41
CA LYS A 225 -7.91 -9.25 -12.65
C LYS A 225 -8.35 -9.11 -11.19
N ARG A 226 -8.06 -7.95 -10.55
CA ARG A 226 -8.52 -7.69 -9.17
C ARG A 226 -10.04 -7.64 -9.08
N VAL A 227 -10.70 -6.94 -10.01
CA VAL A 227 -12.17 -6.86 -10.05
C VAL A 227 -12.80 -8.23 -10.33
N ALA A 228 -12.27 -8.99 -11.29
CA ALA A 228 -12.74 -10.34 -11.59
C ALA A 228 -12.53 -11.31 -10.40
N ALA A 229 -11.43 -11.18 -9.66
CA ALA A 229 -11.21 -11.97 -8.45
C ALA A 229 -12.22 -11.61 -7.35
N ALA A 230 -12.47 -10.30 -7.14
CA ALA A 230 -13.50 -9.84 -6.21
C ALA A 230 -14.89 -10.34 -6.60
N ARG A 231 -15.25 -10.32 -7.91
CA ARG A 231 -16.53 -10.82 -8.39
C ARG A 231 -16.71 -12.31 -8.04
N LYS A 232 -15.70 -13.15 -8.33
CA LYS A 232 -15.73 -14.57 -7.98
C LYS A 232 -15.93 -14.83 -6.48
N LEU A 233 -15.35 -14.02 -5.63
CA LEU A 233 -15.54 -14.12 -4.18
C LEU A 233 -16.95 -13.69 -3.77
N ALA A 234 -17.48 -12.62 -4.35
CA ALA A 234 -18.84 -12.18 -4.10
C ALA A 234 -19.87 -13.22 -4.57
N ASP A 235 -19.66 -13.86 -5.74
CA ASP A 235 -20.49 -14.98 -6.24
C ASP A 235 -20.49 -16.17 -5.27
N LYS A 236 -19.40 -16.37 -4.53
CA LYS A 236 -19.31 -17.37 -3.46
C LYS A 236 -19.95 -16.94 -2.14
N GLY A 237 -20.47 -15.72 -2.05
CA GLY A 237 -21.09 -15.15 -0.85
C GLY A 237 -20.10 -14.50 0.13
N VAL A 238 -18.81 -14.34 -0.27
CA VAL A 238 -17.83 -13.62 0.53
C VAL A 238 -18.06 -12.13 0.36
N LYS A 239 -18.11 -11.38 1.46
CA LYS A 239 -18.17 -9.91 1.41
C LYS A 239 -16.87 -9.36 0.84
N VAL A 240 -16.98 -8.40 -0.08
CA VAL A 240 -15.85 -7.72 -0.68
C VAL A 240 -15.81 -6.24 -0.30
N GLY A 241 -14.67 -5.60 -0.48
CA GLY A 241 -14.52 -4.17 -0.28
C GLY A 241 -13.41 -3.61 -1.16
N PHE A 242 -13.37 -2.27 -1.28
CA PHE A 242 -12.44 -1.61 -2.18
C PHE A 242 -11.73 -0.46 -1.49
N HIS A 243 -10.40 -0.43 -1.61
CA HIS A 243 -9.54 0.61 -1.10
C HIS A 243 -8.88 1.37 -2.24
N PHE A 244 -9.19 2.65 -2.36
CA PHE A 244 -8.50 3.59 -3.24
C PHE A 244 -7.40 4.29 -2.42
N HIS A 245 -6.29 3.59 -2.18
CA HIS A 245 -5.17 4.02 -1.34
C HIS A 245 -3.82 3.71 -2.01
N PRO A 246 -3.12 4.73 -2.53
CA PRO A 246 -3.50 6.14 -2.60
C PRO A 246 -4.38 6.45 -3.81
N ILE A 247 -5.21 7.50 -3.71
CA ILE A 247 -5.67 8.22 -4.89
C ILE A 247 -4.50 9.08 -5.37
N VAL A 248 -4.16 8.97 -6.64
CA VAL A 248 -3.05 9.70 -7.26
C VAL A 248 -3.61 10.72 -8.27
N GLU A 249 -3.19 11.97 -8.14
CA GLU A 249 -3.52 13.02 -9.08
C GLU A 249 -2.50 13.03 -10.22
N TYR A 250 -2.98 12.92 -11.45
CA TYR A 250 -2.21 13.00 -12.69
C TYR A 250 -3.13 13.46 -13.83
N GLU A 251 -2.58 13.68 -15.01
CA GLU A 251 -3.39 14.07 -16.15
C GLU A 251 -4.45 13.02 -16.49
N ASN A 252 -5.72 13.42 -16.61
CA ASN A 252 -6.89 12.57 -16.85
C ASN A 252 -7.36 11.68 -15.68
N TYR A 253 -6.79 11.77 -14.47
CA TYR A 253 -7.12 10.91 -13.34
C TYR A 253 -8.63 10.87 -13.00
N LEU A 254 -9.33 11.99 -13.06
CA LEU A 254 -10.77 12.04 -12.76
C LEU A 254 -11.58 11.17 -13.70
N LYS A 255 -11.23 11.17 -15.00
CA LYS A 255 -11.90 10.34 -15.99
C LYS A 255 -11.63 8.87 -15.72
N GLU A 256 -10.39 8.50 -15.50
CA GLU A 256 -10.01 7.11 -15.29
C GLU A 256 -10.55 6.55 -13.95
N TYR A 257 -10.53 7.32 -12.85
CA TYR A 257 -11.19 6.87 -11.61
C TYR A 257 -12.70 6.75 -11.78
N LYS A 258 -13.33 7.61 -12.60
CA LYS A 258 -14.76 7.46 -12.92
C LYS A 258 -15.02 6.14 -13.66
N GLU A 259 -14.17 5.75 -14.60
CA GLU A 259 -14.29 4.48 -15.31
C GLU A 259 -14.17 3.29 -14.34
N VAL A 260 -13.25 3.35 -13.36
CA VAL A 260 -13.15 2.34 -12.30
C VAL A 260 -14.45 2.29 -11.47
N TYR A 261 -14.97 3.45 -11.07
CA TYR A 261 -16.22 3.55 -10.33
C TYR A 261 -17.40 2.96 -11.11
N ASP A 262 -17.57 3.35 -12.37
CA ASP A 262 -18.65 2.86 -13.24
C ASP A 262 -18.57 1.33 -13.38
N LYS A 263 -17.35 0.79 -13.52
CA LYS A 263 -17.11 -0.66 -13.56
C LYS A 263 -17.57 -1.34 -12.27
N LEU A 264 -17.24 -0.81 -11.10
CA LEU A 264 -17.64 -1.40 -9.82
C LEU A 264 -19.17 -1.39 -9.65
N ILE A 265 -19.83 -0.29 -10.00
CA ILE A 265 -21.29 -0.18 -9.94
C ILE A 265 -21.98 -1.18 -10.88
N SER A 266 -21.39 -1.45 -12.05
CA SER A 266 -21.95 -2.39 -13.00
C SER A 266 -21.73 -3.86 -12.61
N GLU A 267 -20.70 -4.14 -11.80
CA GLU A 267 -20.32 -5.52 -11.47
C GLU A 267 -20.76 -5.98 -10.08
N PHE A 268 -21.08 -5.08 -9.14
CA PHE A 268 -21.41 -5.46 -7.76
C PHE A 268 -22.71 -4.85 -7.27
N ASP A 269 -23.49 -5.67 -6.59
CA ASP A 269 -24.66 -5.20 -5.83
C ASP A 269 -24.22 -4.57 -4.49
N VAL A 270 -25.00 -3.57 -4.03
CA VAL A 270 -24.73 -2.88 -2.74
C VAL A 270 -24.62 -3.86 -1.57
N GLY A 271 -25.40 -4.95 -1.60
CA GLY A 271 -25.38 -5.98 -0.56
C GLY A 271 -24.09 -6.82 -0.53
N GLU A 272 -23.28 -6.82 -1.57
CA GLU A 272 -22.02 -7.59 -1.68
C GLU A 272 -20.82 -6.81 -1.17
N VAL A 273 -20.89 -5.46 -1.26
CA VAL A 273 -19.79 -4.56 -0.90
C VAL A 273 -19.91 -4.11 0.56
N ALA A 274 -18.97 -4.51 1.39
CA ALA A 274 -18.95 -4.17 2.81
C ALA A 274 -18.44 -2.75 3.06
N LEU A 275 -17.45 -2.29 2.29
CA LEU A 275 -16.86 -0.96 2.43
C LEU A 275 -16.20 -0.48 1.12
N VAL A 276 -16.16 0.83 0.98
CA VAL A 276 -15.27 1.53 0.05
C VAL A 276 -14.52 2.59 0.85
N SER A 277 -13.21 2.66 0.72
CA SER A 277 -12.41 3.65 1.42
C SER A 277 -11.50 4.42 0.48
N PHE A 278 -11.30 5.69 0.80
CA PHE A 278 -10.49 6.61 0.01
C PHE A 278 -9.39 7.20 0.87
N GLY A 279 -8.20 7.34 0.29
CA GLY A 279 -7.08 7.96 0.98
C GLY A 279 -6.01 8.44 0.01
N THR A 280 -5.29 9.45 0.44
CA THR A 280 -4.12 9.96 -0.25
C THR A 280 -2.85 9.30 0.27
N LEU A 281 -1.75 9.50 -0.44
CA LEU A 281 -0.44 9.00 -0.02
C LEU A 281 -0.02 9.63 1.31
N THR A 282 0.30 8.79 2.28
CA THR A 282 0.73 9.24 3.60
C THR A 282 2.00 8.50 4.01
N PHE A 283 3.05 9.26 4.28
CA PHE A 283 4.31 8.75 4.81
C PHE A 283 4.60 9.27 6.21
N ILE A 284 5.17 8.43 7.04
CA ILE A 284 5.79 8.86 8.27
C ILE A 284 7.19 9.44 7.98
N LYS A 285 7.64 10.39 8.81
CA LYS A 285 8.94 11.08 8.60
C LYS A 285 10.15 10.15 8.39
N PRO A 286 10.31 9.02 9.12
CA PRO A 286 11.41 8.09 8.87
C PRO A 286 11.43 7.52 7.45
N VAL A 287 10.25 7.21 6.90
CA VAL A 287 10.12 6.67 5.53
C VAL A 287 10.55 7.70 4.50
N ILE A 288 10.12 8.96 4.64
CA ILE A 288 10.54 10.05 3.73
C ILE A 288 12.06 10.20 3.72
N LYS A 289 12.70 10.09 4.91
CA LYS A 289 14.15 10.15 4.99
C LYS A 289 14.81 9.00 4.23
N GLN A 290 14.35 7.79 4.42
CA GLN A 290 14.88 6.60 3.74
C GLN A 290 14.68 6.63 2.22
N LEU A 291 13.51 7.10 1.75
CA LEU A 291 13.25 7.29 0.32
C LEU A 291 14.22 8.28 -0.33
N ARG A 292 14.61 9.33 0.40
CA ARG A 292 15.61 10.32 -0.07
C ARG A 292 17.06 9.84 -0.01
N GLU A 293 17.34 8.78 0.72
CA GLU A 293 18.69 8.18 0.86
C GLU A 293 18.92 7.00 -0.12
N ARG A 294 17.90 6.59 -0.86
CA ARG A 294 17.99 5.59 -1.94
C ARG A 294 18.41 6.21 -3.25
#